data_6a57266dae80114d4385151a536343d9
#
_entry.id   6a57266dae80114d4385151a536343d9
#
_cell.length_a   1.000
_cell.length_b   1.000
_cell.length_c   1.000
_cell.angle_alpha   90.00
_cell.angle_beta   90.00
_cell.angle_gamma   90.00
#
_symmetry.space_group_name_H-M   'P 1'
#
loop_
_entity.id
_entity.type
_entity.pdbx_description
1 polymer ?
#
loop_
_entity_poly.entity_id
_entity_poly.type
_entity_poly.pdbx_seq_one_letter_code
_entity_poly.pdbx_strand_id
1 'polypeptide(L)'
;MQGRSAIPAFLATLLLATAVKAETLNLLIWESYIDQKILDRWTSITGVAVHQVYYDSGDTRDEVLADPNSRVDLVVTGENSAALFGRKGVLEKLDESNVASLRDYDESWRKRCSGRGLPYLWGTMGILYRSDVVSDAPTSWQDLMRPAPSLAKHVAMYDDHNEAFVAPLMLLGQSINTNDSATLKAAFTMMKEQAPSVLTYEYIISSIQNPAVSKDIYMALGYSGDQHVLNGKAGTPGVWRYTVPKEGTLSWLDCMSVVAKSQNKDRALALLDYLGSPGSAAANALALNMPTASKAAYALLPEAVRSDPAIYPSPDILAKSQYQQELSTESVQLRRRIISTLANFQ
;
A
#
# COMPACT_ATOMS: atom_id res chain seq x y z
N MET A 1 -35.81 33.56 78.31
CA MET A 1 -35.48 34.10 76.95
C MET A 1 -34.48 33.15 76.31
N GLN A 2 -34.98 32.29 75.42
CA GLN A 2 -34.19 31.27 74.75
C GLN A 2 -33.92 31.73 73.30
N GLY A 3 -32.64 32.00 73.03
CA GLY A 3 -32.19 32.34 71.64
C GLY A 3 -32.04 31.11 70.80
N ARG A 4 -32.79 31.04 69.70
CA ARG A 4 -32.67 30.01 68.64
C ARG A 4 -31.61 30.48 67.65
N SER A 5 -30.49 29.77 67.59
CA SER A 5 -29.48 29.91 66.51
C SER A 5 -29.96 29.17 65.24
N ALA A 6 -30.10 29.90 64.16
CA ALA A 6 -30.36 29.32 62.84
C ALA A 6 -28.99 28.97 62.15
N ILE A 7 -28.83 27.72 61.76
CA ILE A 7 -27.69 27.22 60.99
C ILE A 7 -28.05 27.38 59.49
N PRO A 8 -27.22 28.06 58.67
CA PRO A 8 -27.46 28.11 57.23
C PRO A 8 -27.06 26.79 56.57
N ALA A 9 -28.01 26.19 55.88
CA ALA A 9 -27.75 25.01 55.03
C ALA A 9 -26.99 25.44 53.78
N PHE A 10 -25.73 25.00 53.68
CA PHE A 10 -24.95 25.13 52.44
C PHE A 10 -25.40 24.04 51.43
N LEU A 11 -26.05 24.46 50.37
CA LEU A 11 -26.40 23.60 49.25
C LEU A 11 -25.13 23.36 48.41
N ALA A 12 -24.51 22.20 48.58
CA ALA A 12 -23.39 21.77 47.72
C ALA A 12 -23.94 21.29 46.39
N THR A 13 -23.81 22.10 45.35
CA THR A 13 -24.14 21.73 43.97
C THR A 13 -23.05 20.77 43.48
N LEU A 14 -23.37 19.48 43.42
CA LEU A 14 -22.50 18.45 42.84
C LEU A 14 -22.53 18.61 41.30
N LEU A 15 -21.50 19.19 40.73
CA LEU A 15 -21.25 19.16 39.30
C LEU A 15 -20.87 17.73 38.91
N LEU A 16 -21.82 16.96 38.40
CA LEU A 16 -21.58 15.69 37.72
C LEU A 16 -20.82 16.02 36.44
N ALA A 17 -19.50 15.92 36.48
CA ALA A 17 -18.68 15.84 35.27
C ALA A 17 -19.06 14.53 34.55
N THR A 18 -19.94 14.59 33.56
CA THR A 18 -20.14 13.48 32.61
C THR A 18 -18.79 13.27 31.91
N ALA A 19 -18.12 12.16 32.22
CA ALA A 19 -16.95 11.73 31.46
C ALA A 19 -17.43 11.54 30.01
N VAL A 20 -17.13 12.50 29.16
CA VAL A 20 -17.30 12.34 27.71
C VAL A 20 -16.37 11.19 27.34
N LYS A 21 -16.95 10.03 27.07
CA LYS A 21 -16.18 8.88 26.55
C LYS A 21 -15.51 9.37 25.28
N ALA A 22 -14.18 9.41 25.28
CA ALA A 22 -13.41 9.79 24.11
C ALA A 22 -13.89 8.92 22.94
N GLU A 23 -14.44 9.56 21.93
CA GLU A 23 -14.94 8.85 20.75
C GLU A 23 -13.73 8.35 19.97
N THR A 24 -13.80 7.11 19.53
CA THR A 24 -12.69 6.43 18.84
C THR A 24 -13.15 5.98 17.47
N LEU A 25 -12.37 6.31 16.45
CA LEU A 25 -12.51 5.78 15.10
C LEU A 25 -11.62 4.55 14.95
N ASN A 26 -12.11 3.50 14.30
CA ASN A 26 -11.36 2.30 13.97
C ASN A 26 -10.91 2.35 12.51
N LEU A 27 -9.61 2.43 12.30
CA LEU A 27 -8.97 2.45 10.97
C LEU A 27 -8.35 1.09 10.68
N LEU A 28 -8.90 0.37 9.71
CA LEU A 28 -8.37 -0.90 9.20
C LEU A 28 -7.29 -0.62 8.16
N ILE A 29 -6.03 -0.95 8.47
CA ILE A 29 -4.85 -0.51 7.71
C ILE A 29 -3.72 -1.52 7.81
N TRP A 30 -2.75 -1.49 6.89
CA TRP A 30 -1.47 -2.17 7.03
C TRP A 30 -0.67 -1.65 8.22
N GLU A 31 0.08 -2.51 8.89
CA GLU A 31 0.99 -2.08 9.94
C GLU A 31 2.04 -1.08 9.40
N SER A 32 2.34 -0.05 10.20
CA SER A 32 3.32 1.00 9.84
C SER A 32 2.98 1.79 8.55
N TYR A 33 1.72 1.90 8.19
CA TYR A 33 1.27 2.52 6.94
C TYR A 33 0.69 3.93 7.11
N ILE A 34 0.83 4.51 8.30
CA ILE A 34 0.53 5.91 8.63
C ILE A 34 1.46 6.40 9.75
N ASP A 35 1.96 7.62 9.66
CA ASP A 35 2.75 8.22 10.75
C ASP A 35 1.83 8.53 11.95
N GLN A 36 2.15 7.92 13.09
CA GLN A 36 1.39 8.09 14.33
C GLN A 36 1.27 9.57 14.75
N LYS A 37 2.27 10.39 14.48
CA LYS A 37 2.25 11.83 14.80
C LYS A 37 1.10 12.58 14.13
N ILE A 38 0.67 12.13 12.95
CA ILE A 38 -0.46 12.73 12.22
C ILE A 38 -1.77 12.40 12.95
N LEU A 39 -1.93 11.17 13.42
CA LEU A 39 -3.09 10.74 14.20
C LEU A 39 -3.12 11.41 15.58
N ASP A 40 -1.96 11.57 16.22
CA ASP A 40 -1.83 12.27 17.52
C ASP A 40 -2.23 13.75 17.37
N ARG A 41 -1.82 14.39 16.28
CA ARG A 41 -2.22 15.76 15.95
C ARG A 41 -3.72 15.87 15.70
N TRP A 42 -4.31 14.95 14.96
CA TRP A 42 -5.76 14.87 14.78
C TRP A 42 -6.48 14.77 16.11
N THR A 43 -6.05 13.84 16.97
CA THR A 43 -6.63 13.64 18.30
C THR A 43 -6.52 14.91 19.15
N SER A 44 -5.39 15.61 19.11
CA SER A 44 -5.17 16.85 19.86
C SER A 44 -6.10 17.99 19.42
N ILE A 45 -6.48 18.03 18.14
CA ILE A 45 -7.33 19.08 17.56
C ILE A 45 -8.83 18.77 17.80
N THR A 46 -9.20 17.50 17.66
CA THR A 46 -10.63 17.10 17.61
C THR A 46 -11.14 16.43 18.89
N GLY A 47 -10.24 15.91 19.73
CA GLY A 47 -10.59 15.05 20.86
C GLY A 47 -10.98 13.62 20.44
N VAL A 48 -10.97 13.29 19.15
CA VAL A 48 -11.34 11.97 18.62
C VAL A 48 -10.08 11.12 18.43
N ALA A 49 -10.00 10.00 19.14
CA ALA A 49 -8.89 9.07 19.01
C ALA A 49 -9.04 8.20 17.74
N VAL A 50 -7.91 7.72 17.21
CA VAL A 50 -7.90 6.75 16.10
C VAL A 50 -7.21 5.48 16.58
N HIS A 51 -7.95 4.37 16.53
CA HIS A 51 -7.44 3.04 16.81
C HIS A 51 -7.14 2.32 15.50
N GLN A 52 -5.88 1.99 15.28
CA GLN A 52 -5.45 1.23 14.11
C GLN A 52 -5.71 -0.26 14.34
N VAL A 53 -6.45 -0.88 13.42
CA VAL A 53 -6.67 -2.33 13.34
C VAL A 53 -5.85 -2.82 12.15
N TYR A 54 -4.92 -3.73 12.41
CA TYR A 54 -4.01 -4.19 11.37
C TYR A 54 -4.51 -5.45 10.68
N TYR A 55 -4.25 -5.52 9.39
CA TYR A 55 -4.38 -6.73 8.59
C TYR A 55 -3.06 -7.02 7.88
N ASP A 56 -2.83 -8.28 7.56
CA ASP A 56 -1.61 -8.79 6.93
C ASP A 56 -1.84 -9.31 5.50
N SER A 57 -3.10 -9.42 5.09
CA SER A 57 -3.49 -9.86 3.76
C SER A 57 -4.80 -9.23 3.29
N GLY A 58 -5.01 -9.22 1.97
CA GLY A 58 -6.28 -8.80 1.38
C GLY A 58 -7.45 -9.66 1.86
N ASP A 59 -7.22 -10.96 2.05
CA ASP A 59 -8.25 -11.91 2.50
C ASP A 59 -8.69 -11.59 3.93
N THR A 60 -7.74 -11.39 4.86
CA THR A 60 -8.05 -10.98 6.26
C THR A 60 -8.82 -9.66 6.29
N ARG A 61 -8.40 -8.67 5.50
CA ARG A 61 -9.13 -7.41 5.38
C ARG A 61 -10.56 -7.61 4.90
N ASP A 62 -10.74 -8.43 3.87
CA ASP A 62 -12.03 -8.67 3.24
C ASP A 62 -12.98 -9.42 4.18
N GLU A 63 -12.48 -10.36 4.99
CA GLU A 63 -13.23 -11.02 6.06
C GLU A 63 -13.72 -10.02 7.12
N VAL A 64 -12.84 -9.12 7.58
CA VAL A 64 -13.21 -8.07 8.55
C VAL A 64 -14.28 -7.13 7.98
N LEU A 65 -14.20 -6.76 6.69
CA LEU A 65 -15.20 -5.91 6.04
C LEU A 65 -16.53 -6.62 5.82
N ALA A 66 -16.51 -7.93 5.58
CA ALA A 66 -17.71 -8.76 5.39
C ALA A 66 -18.45 -9.05 6.70
N ASP A 67 -17.76 -9.01 7.85
CA ASP A 67 -18.39 -9.23 9.15
C ASP A 67 -19.43 -8.12 9.46
N PRO A 68 -20.72 -8.45 9.64
CA PRO A 68 -21.74 -7.47 9.98
C PRO A 68 -21.51 -6.78 11.32
N ASN A 69 -20.78 -7.42 12.24
CA ASN A 69 -20.46 -6.90 13.57
C ASN A 69 -19.16 -6.08 13.59
N SER A 70 -18.44 -6.00 12.49
CA SER A 70 -17.24 -5.20 12.37
C SER A 70 -17.53 -3.72 12.67
N ARG A 71 -16.71 -3.12 13.52
CA ARG A 71 -16.79 -1.71 13.93
C ARG A 71 -15.78 -0.84 13.20
N VAL A 72 -15.33 -1.25 12.04
CA VAL A 72 -14.42 -0.47 11.20
C VAL A 72 -15.15 0.76 10.68
N ASP A 73 -14.53 1.92 10.83
CA ASP A 73 -15.02 3.21 10.33
C ASP A 73 -14.34 3.60 9.02
N LEU A 74 -13.01 3.39 8.94
CA LEU A 74 -12.22 3.63 7.74
C LEU A 74 -11.41 2.37 7.39
N VAL A 75 -11.09 2.24 6.12
CA VAL A 75 -10.25 1.15 5.62
C VAL A 75 -9.35 1.63 4.50
N VAL A 76 -8.12 1.11 4.47
CA VAL A 76 -7.22 1.22 3.31
C VAL A 76 -7.37 -0.05 2.48
N THR A 77 -7.59 0.13 1.17
CA THR A 77 -7.73 -0.99 0.22
C THR A 77 -7.01 -0.64 -1.08
N GLY A 78 -6.51 -1.64 -1.80
CA GLY A 78 -6.09 -1.44 -3.18
C GLY A 78 -7.27 -1.01 -4.08
N GLU A 79 -6.97 -0.36 -5.19
CA GLU A 79 -7.95 0.21 -6.14
C GLU A 79 -9.02 -0.79 -6.62
N ASN A 80 -8.64 -2.05 -6.91
CA ASN A 80 -9.59 -3.09 -7.33
C ASN A 80 -10.59 -3.45 -6.23
N SER A 81 -10.12 -3.55 -4.98
CA SER A 81 -10.97 -3.80 -3.82
C SER A 81 -11.88 -2.62 -3.53
N ALA A 82 -11.39 -1.38 -3.66
CA ALA A 82 -12.22 -0.19 -3.53
C ALA A 82 -13.38 -0.18 -4.54
N ALA A 83 -13.09 -0.54 -5.80
CA ALA A 83 -14.12 -0.68 -6.84
C ALA A 83 -15.13 -1.80 -6.52
N LEU A 84 -14.66 -2.97 -6.12
CA LEU A 84 -15.50 -4.12 -5.77
C LEU A 84 -16.42 -3.82 -4.58
N PHE A 85 -15.86 -3.35 -3.48
CA PHE A 85 -16.62 -3.01 -2.28
C PHE A 85 -17.54 -1.81 -2.48
N GLY A 86 -17.12 -0.87 -3.35
CA GLY A 86 -17.98 0.24 -3.77
C GLY A 86 -19.23 -0.24 -4.52
N ARG A 87 -19.09 -1.18 -5.47
CA ARG A 87 -20.24 -1.81 -6.17
C ARG A 87 -21.16 -2.59 -5.23
N LYS A 88 -20.60 -3.20 -4.18
CA LYS A 88 -21.37 -3.92 -3.14
C LYS A 88 -22.01 -3.00 -2.10
N GLY A 89 -21.77 -1.69 -2.16
CA GLY A 89 -22.31 -0.73 -1.18
C GLY A 89 -21.67 -0.80 0.21
N VAL A 90 -20.49 -1.44 0.33
CA VAL A 90 -19.74 -1.55 1.59
C VAL A 90 -19.00 -0.25 1.91
N LEU A 91 -18.57 0.47 0.88
CA LEU A 91 -17.85 1.74 1.01
C LEU A 91 -18.76 2.92 0.66
N GLU A 92 -18.60 4.03 1.38
CA GLU A 92 -19.32 5.27 1.16
C GLU A 92 -18.90 5.90 -0.18
N LYS A 93 -19.82 6.63 -0.82
CA LYS A 93 -19.50 7.44 -1.98
C LYS A 93 -18.80 8.72 -1.53
N LEU A 94 -17.67 9.02 -2.17
CA LEU A 94 -16.88 10.22 -1.89
C LEU A 94 -16.90 11.17 -3.08
N ASP A 95 -17.07 12.45 -2.76
CA ASP A 95 -16.87 13.56 -3.67
C ASP A 95 -16.41 14.81 -2.90
N GLU A 96 -16.18 15.91 -3.60
CA GLU A 96 -15.67 17.14 -2.98
C GLU A 96 -16.65 17.82 -2.02
N SER A 97 -17.92 17.41 -1.99
CA SER A 97 -18.91 17.94 -1.04
C SER A 97 -18.80 17.31 0.34
N ASN A 98 -18.28 16.07 0.44
CA ASN A 98 -18.10 15.37 1.71
C ASN A 98 -16.62 15.14 2.08
N VAL A 99 -15.67 15.26 1.15
CA VAL A 99 -14.22 15.22 1.37
C VAL A 99 -13.57 16.31 0.51
N ALA A 100 -13.43 17.50 1.05
CA ALA A 100 -13.00 18.68 0.33
C ALA A 100 -11.56 18.57 -0.24
N SER A 101 -10.68 17.80 0.43
CA SER A 101 -9.31 17.56 -0.01
C SER A 101 -9.21 16.79 -1.33
N LEU A 102 -10.28 16.12 -1.80
CA LEU A 102 -10.28 15.46 -3.12
C LEU A 102 -9.97 16.39 -4.29
N ARG A 103 -10.19 17.71 -4.14
CA ARG A 103 -9.80 18.72 -5.14
C ARG A 103 -8.29 18.78 -5.42
N ASP A 104 -7.47 18.32 -4.47
CA ASP A 104 -6.01 18.34 -4.55
C ASP A 104 -5.44 17.10 -5.26
N TYR A 105 -6.32 16.23 -5.76
CA TYR A 105 -6.00 14.98 -6.46
C TYR A 105 -6.49 15.05 -7.91
N ASP A 106 -5.63 14.69 -8.86
CA ASP A 106 -6.00 14.65 -10.27
C ASP A 106 -7.12 13.62 -10.51
N GLU A 107 -7.97 13.89 -11.49
CA GLU A 107 -9.12 13.04 -11.82
C GLU A 107 -8.71 11.60 -12.16
N SER A 108 -7.54 11.39 -12.77
CA SER A 108 -6.99 10.08 -13.07
C SER A 108 -6.81 9.21 -11.81
N TRP A 109 -6.27 9.78 -10.74
CA TRP A 109 -6.13 9.11 -9.45
C TRP A 109 -7.47 8.84 -8.79
N ARG A 110 -8.36 9.84 -8.79
CA ARG A 110 -9.72 9.69 -8.19
C ARG A 110 -10.53 8.61 -8.89
N LYS A 111 -10.42 8.47 -10.23
CA LYS A 111 -11.08 7.43 -11.01
C LYS A 111 -10.61 6.03 -10.62
N ARG A 112 -9.33 5.84 -10.32
CA ARG A 112 -8.80 4.55 -9.87
C ARG A 112 -9.44 4.11 -8.54
N CYS A 113 -9.72 5.03 -7.62
CA CYS A 113 -10.47 4.74 -6.39
C CYS A 113 -12.00 4.68 -6.59
N SER A 114 -12.51 4.74 -7.83
CA SER A 114 -13.93 4.56 -8.21
C SER A 114 -14.92 5.47 -7.47
N GLY A 115 -14.47 6.66 -7.01
CA GLY A 115 -15.29 7.56 -6.18
C GLY A 115 -15.70 6.95 -4.83
N ARG A 116 -14.93 5.98 -4.32
CA ARG A 116 -15.17 5.27 -3.06
C ARG A 116 -14.02 5.40 -2.07
N GLY A 117 -12.92 6.01 -2.48
CA GLY A 117 -11.76 6.25 -1.64
C GLY A 117 -11.03 7.53 -2.03
N LEU A 118 -10.34 8.10 -1.05
CA LEU A 118 -9.29 9.08 -1.27
C LEU A 118 -8.06 8.35 -1.77
N PRO A 119 -7.44 8.73 -2.92
CA PRO A 119 -6.15 8.19 -3.32
C PRO A 119 -5.12 8.46 -2.24
N TYR A 120 -4.63 7.41 -1.58
CA TYR A 120 -3.83 7.56 -0.37
C TYR A 120 -2.34 7.59 -0.67
N LEU A 121 -1.78 6.44 -0.91
CA LEU A 121 -0.38 6.24 -1.31
C LEU A 121 -0.35 5.40 -2.57
N TRP A 122 0.69 5.55 -3.35
CA TRP A 122 0.91 4.75 -4.53
C TRP A 122 2.37 4.32 -4.63
N GLY A 123 2.68 3.47 -5.57
CA GLY A 123 4.06 3.08 -5.82
C GLY A 123 4.17 2.23 -7.06
N THR A 124 5.35 1.67 -7.23
CA THR A 124 5.69 0.84 -8.37
C THR A 124 6.25 -0.50 -7.91
N MET A 125 6.11 -1.50 -8.75
CA MET A 125 6.88 -2.73 -8.65
C MET A 125 8.18 -2.57 -9.43
N GLY A 126 9.26 -3.20 -8.97
CA GLY A 126 10.55 -3.05 -9.61
C GLY A 126 11.53 -4.11 -9.16
N ILE A 127 12.80 -3.80 -9.38
CA ILE A 127 13.91 -4.69 -9.05
C ILE A 127 14.63 -4.13 -7.81
N LEU A 128 14.69 -4.94 -6.77
CA LEU A 128 15.55 -4.75 -5.62
C LEU A 128 16.87 -5.46 -5.87
N TYR A 129 17.98 -4.83 -5.52
CA TYR A 129 19.29 -5.45 -5.68
C TYR A 129 20.28 -4.98 -4.61
N ARG A 130 21.25 -5.85 -4.33
CA ARG A 130 22.38 -5.54 -3.43
C ARG A 130 23.49 -4.89 -4.21
N SER A 131 23.74 -3.60 -3.98
CA SER A 131 24.75 -2.81 -4.69
C SER A 131 26.20 -3.20 -4.32
N ASP A 132 26.40 -3.96 -3.25
CA ASP A 132 27.71 -4.51 -2.87
C ASP A 132 28.06 -5.82 -3.63
N VAL A 133 27.09 -6.43 -4.32
CA VAL A 133 27.25 -7.66 -5.10
C VAL A 133 26.95 -7.44 -6.59
N VAL A 134 25.89 -6.69 -6.87
CA VAL A 134 25.45 -6.37 -8.23
C VAL A 134 26.03 -5.00 -8.61
N SER A 135 27.16 -4.99 -9.31
CA SER A 135 27.91 -3.77 -9.66
C SER A 135 27.17 -2.87 -10.63
N ASP A 136 26.48 -3.48 -11.62
CA ASP A 136 25.73 -2.76 -12.63
C ASP A 136 24.25 -2.72 -12.20
N ALA A 137 23.74 -1.52 -11.91
CA ALA A 137 22.35 -1.34 -11.51
C ALA A 137 21.40 -1.89 -12.59
N PRO A 138 20.44 -2.77 -12.26
CA PRO A 138 19.45 -3.25 -13.20
C PRO A 138 18.65 -2.09 -13.80
N THR A 139 18.39 -2.13 -15.11
CA THR A 139 17.64 -1.09 -15.83
C THR A 139 16.45 -1.63 -16.63
N SER A 140 16.35 -2.94 -16.71
CA SER A 140 15.38 -3.66 -17.53
C SER A 140 14.84 -4.88 -16.76
N TRP A 141 13.59 -5.25 -17.00
CA TRP A 141 13.07 -6.54 -16.56
C TRP A 141 13.89 -7.72 -17.09
N GLN A 142 14.64 -7.53 -18.20
CA GLN A 142 15.56 -8.52 -18.74
C GLN A 142 16.63 -8.91 -17.69
N ASP A 143 17.10 -7.95 -16.87
CA ASP A 143 18.14 -8.19 -15.88
C ASP A 143 17.66 -9.09 -14.74
N LEU A 144 16.34 -9.06 -14.44
CA LEU A 144 15.70 -9.95 -13.46
C LEU A 144 15.31 -11.30 -14.08
N MET A 145 14.78 -11.30 -15.33
CA MET A 145 14.26 -12.52 -15.96
C MET A 145 15.36 -13.38 -16.57
N ARG A 146 16.49 -12.80 -16.93
CA ARG A 146 17.70 -13.49 -17.43
C ARG A 146 18.94 -12.94 -16.72
N PRO A 147 19.05 -13.18 -15.40
CA PRO A 147 20.14 -12.62 -14.61
C PRO A 147 21.49 -13.19 -15.06
N ALA A 148 22.57 -12.46 -14.76
CA ALA A 148 23.91 -12.94 -15.01
C ALA A 148 24.18 -14.29 -14.32
N PRO A 149 25.04 -15.17 -14.87
CA PRO A 149 25.31 -16.49 -14.28
C PRO A 149 25.78 -16.44 -12.82
N SER A 150 26.43 -15.35 -12.42
CA SER A 150 26.83 -15.10 -11.02
C SER A 150 25.67 -14.94 -10.05
N LEU A 151 24.46 -14.72 -10.56
CA LEU A 151 23.23 -14.59 -9.76
C LEU A 151 22.39 -15.89 -9.75
N ALA A 152 22.94 -17.01 -10.26
CA ALA A 152 22.28 -18.31 -10.19
C ALA A 152 22.00 -18.70 -8.73
N LYS A 153 20.73 -18.99 -8.38
CA LYS A 153 20.27 -19.27 -7.00
C LYS A 153 20.40 -18.06 -6.04
N HIS A 154 20.35 -16.83 -6.58
CA HIS A 154 20.42 -15.62 -5.78
C HIS A 154 19.27 -14.63 -6.07
N VAL A 155 18.27 -15.06 -6.82
CA VAL A 155 17.08 -14.25 -7.17
C VAL A 155 15.90 -14.66 -6.29
N ALA A 156 15.20 -13.68 -5.70
CA ALA A 156 13.90 -13.88 -5.07
C ALA A 156 12.80 -13.36 -6.00
N MET A 157 11.83 -14.20 -6.26
CA MET A 157 10.61 -13.83 -7.00
C MET A 157 9.43 -13.82 -6.03
N TYR A 158 8.25 -13.50 -6.54
CA TYR A 158 7.03 -13.49 -5.76
C TYR A 158 6.02 -14.45 -6.39
N ASP A 159 5.36 -15.28 -5.59
CA ASP A 159 4.45 -16.34 -6.03
C ASP A 159 3.01 -15.87 -6.24
N ASP A 160 2.77 -14.55 -6.21
CA ASP A 160 1.46 -14.00 -6.54
C ASP A 160 1.14 -14.11 -8.03
N HIS A 161 -0.09 -14.53 -8.33
CA HIS A 161 -0.56 -14.79 -9.68
C HIS A 161 -0.73 -13.53 -10.57
N ASN A 162 -0.65 -12.33 -10.00
CA ASN A 162 -0.62 -11.07 -10.75
C ASN A 162 0.82 -10.55 -10.87
N GLU A 163 1.48 -10.38 -9.74
CA GLU A 163 2.79 -9.75 -9.63
C GLU A 163 3.90 -10.53 -10.33
N ALA A 164 3.90 -11.86 -10.24
CA ALA A 164 4.90 -12.69 -10.92
C ALA A 164 4.87 -12.55 -12.45
N PHE A 165 3.73 -12.15 -13.01
CA PHE A 165 3.58 -11.96 -14.45
C PHE A 165 3.98 -10.58 -14.96
N VAL A 166 4.24 -9.61 -14.08
CA VAL A 166 4.58 -8.23 -14.48
C VAL A 166 5.84 -8.22 -15.35
N ALA A 167 6.94 -8.74 -14.86
CA ALA A 167 8.22 -8.72 -15.57
C ALA A 167 8.16 -9.44 -16.95
N PRO A 168 7.70 -10.69 -17.06
CA PRO A 168 7.67 -11.38 -18.34
C PRO A 168 6.69 -10.75 -19.33
N LEU A 169 5.52 -10.27 -18.89
CA LEU A 169 4.54 -9.64 -19.78
C LEU A 169 5.02 -8.28 -20.28
N MET A 170 5.64 -7.47 -19.42
CA MET A 170 6.23 -6.19 -19.84
C MET A 170 7.34 -6.39 -20.86
N LEU A 171 8.21 -7.40 -20.69
CA LEU A 171 9.25 -7.75 -21.68
C LEU A 171 8.67 -8.22 -23.02
N LEU A 172 7.52 -8.91 -23.01
CA LEU A 172 6.82 -9.31 -24.20
C LEU A 172 6.06 -8.15 -24.87
N GLY A 173 6.08 -6.95 -24.28
CA GLY A 173 5.30 -5.79 -24.75
C GLY A 173 3.79 -6.03 -24.65
N GLN A 174 3.37 -6.87 -23.70
CA GLN A 174 1.98 -7.26 -23.51
C GLN A 174 1.36 -6.60 -22.26
N SER A 175 0.04 -6.55 -22.23
CA SER A 175 -0.65 -6.07 -21.03
C SER A 175 -0.45 -7.02 -19.85
N ILE A 176 -0.11 -6.47 -18.67
CA ILE A 176 -0.08 -7.25 -17.42
C ILE A 176 -1.46 -7.84 -17.08
N ASN A 177 -2.52 -7.26 -17.63
CA ASN A 177 -3.92 -7.67 -17.43
C ASN A 177 -4.43 -8.59 -18.54
N THR A 178 -3.55 -9.16 -19.37
CA THR A 178 -3.96 -10.05 -20.47
C THR A 178 -4.71 -11.27 -19.95
N ASN A 179 -5.78 -11.63 -20.66
CA ASN A 179 -6.53 -12.89 -20.50
C ASN A 179 -6.18 -13.90 -21.60
N ASP A 180 -5.28 -13.55 -22.53
CA ASP A 180 -4.90 -14.43 -23.63
C ASP A 180 -3.99 -15.56 -23.16
N SER A 181 -4.46 -16.79 -23.34
CA SER A 181 -3.75 -18.00 -22.89
C SER A 181 -2.44 -18.25 -23.63
N ALA A 182 -2.31 -17.81 -24.89
CA ALA A 182 -1.08 -17.97 -25.65
C ALA A 182 0.02 -17.03 -25.11
N THR A 183 -0.33 -15.79 -24.82
CA THR A 183 0.55 -14.81 -24.17
C THR A 183 0.99 -15.28 -22.78
N LEU A 184 0.07 -15.83 -21.97
CA LEU A 184 0.41 -16.37 -20.64
C LEU A 184 1.35 -17.58 -20.74
N LYS A 185 1.21 -18.43 -21.76
CA LYS A 185 2.14 -19.54 -22.03
C LYS A 185 3.53 -19.04 -22.46
N ALA A 186 3.61 -17.97 -23.25
CA ALA A 186 4.88 -17.34 -23.61
C ALA A 186 5.58 -16.76 -22.36
N ALA A 187 4.84 -16.06 -21.49
CA ALA A 187 5.35 -15.59 -20.21
C ALA A 187 5.86 -16.76 -19.33
N PHE A 188 5.11 -17.86 -19.26
CA PHE A 188 5.54 -19.06 -18.53
C PHE A 188 6.84 -19.66 -19.08
N THR A 189 7.07 -19.62 -20.37
CA THR A 189 8.34 -20.07 -20.96
C THR A 189 9.52 -19.26 -20.44
N MET A 190 9.39 -17.93 -20.37
CA MET A 190 10.42 -17.06 -19.78
C MET A 190 10.63 -17.33 -18.28
N MET A 191 9.55 -17.54 -17.54
CA MET A 191 9.62 -17.87 -16.12
C MET A 191 10.32 -19.21 -15.87
N LYS A 192 10.11 -20.21 -16.72
CA LYS A 192 10.85 -21.48 -16.66
C LYS A 192 12.35 -21.31 -16.96
N GLU A 193 12.70 -20.47 -17.93
CA GLU A 193 14.10 -20.15 -18.22
C GLU A 193 14.79 -19.46 -17.03
N GLN A 194 14.06 -18.64 -16.27
CA GLN A 194 14.55 -17.96 -15.07
C GLN A 194 14.68 -18.90 -13.88
N ALA A 195 13.80 -19.89 -13.73
CA ALA A 195 13.64 -20.70 -12.52
C ALA A 195 14.97 -21.27 -11.95
N PRO A 196 15.96 -21.73 -12.76
CA PRO A 196 17.27 -22.15 -12.24
C PRO A 196 18.04 -21.05 -11.48
N SER A 197 17.74 -19.79 -11.70
CA SER A 197 18.35 -18.65 -11.00
C SER A 197 17.60 -18.25 -9.74
N VAL A 198 16.37 -18.74 -9.56
CA VAL A 198 15.53 -18.39 -8.43
C VAL A 198 15.91 -19.21 -7.19
N LEU A 199 16.18 -18.50 -6.09
CA LEU A 199 16.41 -19.10 -4.77
C LEU A 199 15.09 -19.38 -4.06
N THR A 200 14.15 -18.44 -4.13
CA THR A 200 12.85 -18.53 -3.46
C THR A 200 11.76 -17.79 -4.25
N TYR A 201 10.53 -18.29 -4.14
CA TYR A 201 9.33 -17.60 -4.63
C TYR A 201 8.54 -16.91 -3.50
N GLU A 202 9.11 -16.82 -2.31
CA GLU A 202 8.52 -16.08 -1.21
C GLU A 202 8.86 -14.57 -1.34
N TYR A 203 7.90 -13.70 -1.00
CA TYR A 203 8.12 -12.25 -0.99
C TYR A 203 9.36 -11.85 -0.20
N ILE A 204 10.18 -10.98 -0.76
CA ILE A 204 11.51 -10.65 -0.21
C ILE A 204 11.46 -10.20 1.25
N ILE A 205 10.46 -9.43 1.67
CA ILE A 205 10.35 -8.94 3.05
C ILE A 205 10.08 -10.09 4.04
N SER A 206 9.40 -11.13 3.61
CA SER A 206 9.22 -12.38 4.39
C SER A 206 10.49 -13.22 4.36
N SER A 207 11.08 -13.42 3.17
CA SER A 207 12.27 -14.24 2.97
C SER A 207 13.47 -13.79 3.82
N ILE A 208 13.66 -12.47 4.01
CA ILE A 208 14.78 -11.96 4.82
C ILE A 208 14.65 -12.25 6.31
N GLN A 209 13.50 -12.68 6.79
CA GLN A 209 13.34 -13.11 8.17
C GLN A 209 13.92 -14.52 8.40
N ASN A 210 14.18 -15.26 7.33
CA ASN A 210 14.84 -16.56 7.39
C ASN A 210 16.36 -16.43 7.16
N PRO A 211 17.22 -16.52 8.20
CA PRO A 211 18.66 -16.34 8.08
C PRO A 211 19.34 -17.36 7.14
N ALA A 212 18.72 -18.50 6.89
CA ALA A 212 19.26 -19.51 5.98
C ALA A 212 19.17 -19.08 4.50
N VAL A 213 18.25 -18.18 4.16
CA VAL A 213 17.96 -17.74 2.79
C VAL A 213 18.41 -16.29 2.55
N SER A 214 18.19 -15.42 3.55
CA SER A 214 18.34 -13.97 3.41
C SER A 214 19.72 -13.50 2.94
N LYS A 215 20.79 -14.16 3.40
CA LYS A 215 22.20 -13.82 3.04
C LYS A 215 22.52 -14.12 1.57
N ASP A 216 21.78 -15.03 0.96
CA ASP A 216 22.03 -15.52 -0.40
C ASP A 216 21.08 -14.86 -1.43
N ILE A 217 20.22 -13.92 -1.03
CA ILE A 217 19.42 -13.13 -1.96
C ILE A 217 20.18 -11.86 -2.35
N TYR A 218 20.43 -11.70 -3.66
CA TYR A 218 21.17 -10.55 -4.21
C TYR A 218 20.30 -9.67 -5.11
N MET A 219 19.23 -10.23 -5.69
CA MET A 219 18.27 -9.52 -6.52
C MET A 219 16.86 -10.04 -6.23
N ALA A 220 15.86 -9.16 -6.30
CA ALA A 220 14.48 -9.57 -6.05
C ALA A 220 13.46 -8.75 -6.83
N LEU A 221 12.30 -9.35 -7.10
CA LEU A 221 11.08 -8.64 -7.43
C LEU A 221 10.51 -8.03 -6.14
N GLY A 222 10.14 -6.76 -6.17
CA GLY A 222 9.53 -6.12 -5.00
C GLY A 222 8.94 -4.75 -5.30
N TYR A 223 8.61 -4.02 -4.26
CA TYR A 223 7.93 -2.74 -4.36
C TYR A 223 8.84 -1.58 -3.98
N SER A 224 8.52 -0.39 -4.51
CA SER A 224 9.13 0.85 -4.05
C SER A 224 8.90 1.04 -2.54
N GLY A 225 9.98 1.28 -1.80
CA GLY A 225 9.96 1.34 -0.33
C GLY A 225 10.57 0.12 0.35
N ASP A 226 10.50 -1.07 -0.24
CA ASP A 226 11.07 -2.30 0.33
C ASP A 226 12.57 -2.19 0.62
N GLN A 227 13.33 -1.43 -0.20
CA GLN A 227 14.75 -1.21 0.03
C GLN A 227 15.04 -0.56 1.40
N HIS A 228 14.12 0.25 1.92
CA HIS A 228 14.29 0.86 3.24
C HIS A 228 14.09 -0.16 4.35
N VAL A 229 13.09 -1.03 4.21
CA VAL A 229 12.82 -2.13 5.14
C VAL A 229 14.00 -3.12 5.16
N LEU A 230 14.49 -3.48 3.97
CA LEU A 230 15.64 -4.39 3.81
C LEU A 230 16.90 -3.81 4.47
N ASN A 231 17.21 -2.56 4.21
CA ASN A 231 18.38 -1.87 4.79
C ASN A 231 18.27 -1.75 6.32
N GLY A 232 17.08 -1.53 6.86
CA GLY A 232 16.85 -1.46 8.29
C GLY A 232 17.02 -2.82 8.98
N LYS A 233 16.44 -3.87 8.43
CA LYS A 233 16.46 -5.23 9.02
C LYS A 233 17.81 -5.92 8.86
N ALA A 234 18.50 -5.74 7.73
CA ALA A 234 19.79 -6.37 7.46
C ALA A 234 20.96 -5.70 8.19
N GLY A 235 20.74 -4.57 8.87
CA GLY A 235 21.83 -3.80 9.49
C GLY A 235 22.88 -3.28 8.50
N THR A 236 22.54 -3.20 7.22
CA THR A 236 23.41 -2.81 6.10
C THR A 236 22.87 -1.55 5.43
N PRO A 237 23.02 -0.36 6.03
CA PRO A 237 22.45 0.87 5.49
C PRO A 237 22.89 1.14 4.05
N GLY A 238 21.93 1.31 3.14
CA GLY A 238 22.20 1.70 1.76
C GLY A 238 22.74 0.63 0.85
N VAL A 239 22.80 -0.64 1.28
CA VAL A 239 23.23 -1.77 0.43
C VAL A 239 22.12 -2.15 -0.54
N TRP A 240 20.89 -2.28 -0.05
CA TRP A 240 19.74 -2.54 -0.91
C TRP A 240 19.32 -1.27 -1.65
N ARG A 241 19.15 -1.40 -2.95
CA ARG A 241 18.69 -0.38 -3.88
C ARG A 241 17.45 -0.86 -4.60
N TYR A 242 16.71 0.08 -5.13
CA TYR A 242 15.52 -0.18 -5.92
C TYR A 242 15.60 0.55 -7.26
N THR A 243 15.11 -0.08 -8.32
CA THR A 243 15.01 0.53 -9.64
C THR A 243 13.70 0.13 -10.33
N VAL A 244 13.15 1.06 -11.10
CA VAL A 244 12.02 0.81 -11.97
C VAL A 244 12.52 0.56 -13.39
N PRO A 245 12.22 -0.62 -14.01
CA PRO A 245 12.68 -0.95 -15.33
C PRO A 245 12.15 -0.03 -16.43
N LYS A 246 12.95 0.19 -17.46
CA LYS A 246 12.68 1.09 -18.58
C LYS A 246 11.47 0.70 -19.44
N GLU A 247 11.05 -0.53 -19.39
CA GLU A 247 9.86 -1.04 -20.09
C GLU A 247 8.55 -0.56 -19.45
N GLY A 248 8.64 0.10 -18.27
CA GLY A 248 7.50 0.39 -17.41
C GLY A 248 7.24 -0.74 -16.42
N THR A 249 6.19 -0.62 -15.62
CA THR A 249 5.93 -1.56 -14.53
C THR A 249 4.45 -1.57 -14.13
N LEU A 250 4.14 -2.35 -13.09
CA LEU A 250 2.92 -2.22 -12.33
C LEU A 250 3.01 -0.98 -11.43
N SER A 251 2.06 -0.06 -11.60
CA SER A 251 1.80 1.04 -10.66
C SER A 251 0.59 0.67 -9.82
N TRP A 252 0.75 0.55 -8.53
CA TRP A 252 -0.33 0.28 -7.58
C TRP A 252 -0.82 1.57 -6.92
N LEU A 253 -2.05 1.57 -6.44
CA LEU A 253 -2.66 2.65 -5.68
C LEU A 253 -3.49 2.08 -4.54
N ASP A 254 -3.28 2.60 -3.34
CA ASP A 254 -4.16 2.37 -2.22
C ASP A 254 -5.14 3.53 -2.03
N CYS A 255 -6.38 3.15 -1.75
CA CYS A 255 -7.49 4.05 -1.53
C CYS A 255 -7.92 3.99 -0.06
N MET A 256 -7.96 5.12 0.62
CA MET A 256 -8.53 5.18 1.96
C MET A 256 -10.01 5.51 1.87
N SER A 257 -10.86 4.70 2.45
CA SER A 257 -12.30 4.72 2.27
C SER A 257 -13.03 4.75 3.61
N VAL A 258 -14.24 5.31 3.62
CA VAL A 258 -15.16 5.25 4.76
C VAL A 258 -16.10 4.07 4.58
N VAL A 259 -16.29 3.27 5.63
CA VAL A 259 -17.22 2.13 5.62
C VAL A 259 -18.66 2.64 5.73
N ALA A 260 -19.51 2.27 4.78
CA ALA A 260 -20.88 2.81 4.65
C ALA A 260 -21.77 2.53 5.88
N LYS A 261 -21.57 1.42 6.59
CA LYS A 261 -22.29 1.06 7.82
C LYS A 261 -21.75 1.71 9.10
N SER A 262 -20.65 2.51 9.01
CA SER A 262 -20.07 3.19 10.19
C SER A 262 -21.10 4.06 10.89
N GLN A 263 -21.15 3.96 12.22
CA GLN A 263 -21.97 4.83 13.08
C GLN A 263 -21.29 6.19 13.32
N ASN A 264 -20.00 6.31 12.97
CA ASN A 264 -19.17 7.50 13.15
C ASN A 264 -18.87 8.19 11.80
N LYS A 265 -19.75 8.06 10.82
CA LYS A 265 -19.51 8.45 9.42
C LYS A 265 -19.01 9.87 9.26
N ASP A 266 -19.64 10.85 9.88
CA ASP A 266 -19.24 12.27 9.77
C ASP A 266 -17.81 12.51 10.27
N ARG A 267 -17.42 11.85 11.36
CA ARG A 267 -16.06 11.92 11.89
C ARG A 267 -15.05 11.18 11.04
N ALA A 268 -15.46 10.04 10.48
CA ALA A 268 -14.63 9.28 9.55
C ALA A 268 -14.36 10.08 8.26
N LEU A 269 -15.37 10.78 7.72
CA LEU A 269 -15.21 11.68 6.59
C LEU A 269 -14.28 12.87 6.95
N ALA A 270 -14.44 13.45 8.14
CA ALA A 270 -13.59 14.54 8.60
C ALA A 270 -12.13 14.09 8.81
N LEU A 271 -11.89 12.88 9.36
CA LEU A 271 -10.54 12.31 9.45
C LEU A 271 -9.95 12.08 8.06
N LEU A 272 -10.74 11.54 7.14
CA LEU A 272 -10.31 11.30 5.77
C LEU A 272 -9.91 12.61 5.08
N ASP A 273 -10.71 13.67 5.22
CA ASP A 273 -10.41 15.00 4.68
C ASP A 273 -9.14 15.61 5.31
N TYR A 274 -8.96 15.44 6.62
CA TYR A 274 -7.74 15.86 7.31
C TYR A 274 -6.50 15.12 6.80
N LEU A 275 -6.58 13.79 6.63
CA LEU A 275 -5.47 12.98 6.11
C LEU A 275 -5.15 13.32 4.65
N GLY A 276 -6.18 13.64 3.85
CA GLY A 276 -6.06 14.09 2.47
C GLY A 276 -5.56 15.52 2.29
N SER A 277 -5.55 16.33 3.37
CA SER A 277 -5.06 17.70 3.29
C SER A 277 -3.58 17.75 2.87
N PRO A 278 -3.15 18.78 2.12
CA PRO A 278 -1.79 18.84 1.58
C PRO A 278 -0.69 18.64 2.62
N GLY A 279 -0.85 19.27 3.80
CA GLY A 279 0.14 19.17 4.88
C GLY A 279 0.22 17.77 5.50
N SER A 280 -0.93 17.13 5.77
CA SER A 280 -0.98 15.78 6.35
C SER A 280 -0.49 14.74 5.34
N ALA A 281 -0.93 14.83 4.09
CA ALA A 281 -0.51 13.91 3.04
C ALA A 281 1.00 14.01 2.73
N ALA A 282 1.57 15.24 2.71
CA ALA A 282 3.01 15.43 2.55
C ALA A 282 3.81 14.88 3.74
N ALA A 283 3.36 15.14 4.96
CA ALA A 283 4.02 14.63 6.16
C ALA A 283 4.03 13.10 6.19
N ASN A 284 2.92 12.47 5.83
CA ASN A 284 2.81 11.02 5.75
C ASN A 284 3.72 10.41 4.68
N ALA A 285 3.72 10.99 3.48
CA ALA A 285 4.58 10.56 2.38
C ALA A 285 6.07 10.60 2.75
N LEU A 286 6.49 11.68 3.44
CA LEU A 286 7.86 11.83 3.95
C LEU A 286 8.21 10.79 5.02
N ALA A 287 7.31 10.59 5.99
CA ALA A 287 7.57 9.66 7.09
C ALA A 287 7.69 8.22 6.62
N LEU A 288 6.94 7.86 5.58
CA LEU A 288 6.92 6.50 5.01
C LEU A 288 7.88 6.30 3.85
N ASN A 289 8.52 7.36 3.34
CA ASN A 289 9.30 7.34 2.08
C ASN A 289 8.48 6.77 0.91
N MET A 290 7.20 7.13 0.83
CA MET A 290 6.29 6.68 -0.21
C MET A 290 5.71 7.87 -0.99
N PRO A 291 5.38 7.71 -2.28
CA PRO A 291 4.80 8.79 -3.06
C PRO A 291 3.34 9.04 -2.69
N THR A 292 2.97 10.32 -2.62
CA THR A 292 1.59 10.78 -2.47
C THR A 292 0.93 10.96 -3.83
N ALA A 293 -0.37 10.67 -3.92
CA ALA A 293 -1.20 10.96 -5.09
C ALA A 293 -1.75 12.42 -5.09
N SER A 294 -1.57 13.17 -3.99
CA SER A 294 -1.98 14.56 -3.89
C SER A 294 -0.98 15.49 -4.56
N LYS A 295 -1.44 16.19 -5.60
CA LYS A 295 -0.64 17.20 -6.31
C LYS A 295 -0.19 18.35 -5.40
N ALA A 296 -1.07 18.81 -4.52
CA ALA A 296 -0.76 19.86 -3.57
C ALA A 296 0.25 19.40 -2.50
N ALA A 297 0.13 18.15 -2.01
CA ALA A 297 1.10 17.56 -1.10
C ALA A 297 2.47 17.34 -1.77
N TYR A 298 2.51 16.85 -3.01
CA TYR A 298 3.75 16.70 -3.79
C TYR A 298 4.54 18.00 -3.87
N ALA A 299 3.87 19.15 -4.08
CA ALA A 299 4.51 20.46 -4.12
C ALA A 299 5.19 20.87 -2.80
N LEU A 300 4.78 20.29 -1.67
CA LEU A 300 5.35 20.55 -0.34
C LEU A 300 6.55 19.64 -0.02
N LEU A 301 6.79 18.60 -0.81
CA LEU A 301 7.89 17.67 -0.56
C LEU A 301 9.25 18.31 -0.89
N PRO A 302 10.33 17.95 -0.16
CA PRO A 302 11.68 18.35 -0.50
C PRO A 302 12.08 17.92 -1.91
N GLU A 303 12.90 18.73 -2.60
CA GLU A 303 13.40 18.42 -3.94
C GLU A 303 14.08 17.05 -4.02
N ALA A 304 14.89 16.70 -3.02
CA ALA A 304 15.57 15.41 -2.95
C ALA A 304 14.60 14.20 -2.98
N VAL A 305 13.38 14.35 -2.44
CA VAL A 305 12.35 13.31 -2.48
C VAL A 305 11.65 13.29 -3.83
N ARG A 306 11.31 14.49 -4.36
CA ARG A 306 10.62 14.62 -5.65
C ARG A 306 11.46 14.17 -6.84
N SER A 307 12.78 14.29 -6.74
CA SER A 307 13.74 13.90 -7.78
C SER A 307 14.27 12.46 -7.61
N ASP A 308 13.90 11.75 -6.56
CA ASP A 308 14.30 10.35 -6.37
C ASP A 308 13.49 9.44 -7.30
N PRO A 309 14.14 8.81 -8.31
CA PRO A 309 13.45 7.95 -9.27
C PRO A 309 12.91 6.65 -8.65
N ALA A 310 13.37 6.28 -7.46
CA ALA A 310 12.83 5.14 -6.72
C ALA A 310 11.48 5.46 -6.07
N ILE A 311 11.20 6.74 -5.79
CA ILE A 311 9.93 7.22 -5.22
C ILE A 311 9.04 7.76 -6.35
N TYR A 312 9.58 8.64 -7.21
CA TYR A 312 8.87 9.26 -8.32
C TYR A 312 9.58 8.94 -9.65
N PRO A 313 9.24 7.81 -10.30
CA PRO A 313 9.78 7.46 -11.61
C PRO A 313 9.50 8.53 -12.65
N SER A 314 10.34 8.59 -13.69
CA SER A 314 10.19 9.57 -14.76
C SER A 314 8.83 9.45 -15.46
N PRO A 315 8.30 10.55 -16.03
CA PRO A 315 7.05 10.52 -16.79
C PRO A 315 7.06 9.49 -17.93
N ASP A 316 8.20 9.26 -18.58
CA ASP A 316 8.35 8.28 -19.67
C ASP A 316 8.17 6.84 -19.17
N ILE A 317 8.65 6.53 -17.97
CA ILE A 317 8.45 5.22 -17.34
C ILE A 317 6.97 5.08 -16.92
N LEU A 318 6.42 6.11 -16.27
CA LEU A 318 5.03 6.08 -15.83
C LEU A 318 4.04 5.95 -16.99
N ALA A 319 4.33 6.58 -18.14
CA ALA A 319 3.50 6.46 -19.34
C ALA A 319 3.45 5.04 -19.92
N LYS A 320 4.46 4.21 -19.66
CA LYS A 320 4.51 2.80 -20.05
C LYS A 320 3.97 1.87 -18.97
N SER A 321 3.84 2.37 -17.74
CA SER A 321 3.40 1.58 -16.60
C SER A 321 1.90 1.32 -16.66
N GLN A 322 1.48 0.21 -16.10
CA GLN A 322 0.11 -0.24 -16.08
C GLN A 322 -0.35 -0.40 -14.62
N TYR A 323 -1.65 -0.39 -14.41
CA TYR A 323 -2.25 -0.74 -13.12
C TYR A 323 -3.08 -2.01 -13.26
N GLN A 324 -3.28 -2.71 -12.17
CA GLN A 324 -4.05 -3.94 -12.14
C GLN A 324 -5.51 -3.68 -12.50
N GLN A 325 -6.07 -4.58 -13.29
CA GLN A 325 -7.48 -4.63 -13.64
C GLN A 325 -8.04 -6.01 -13.29
N GLU A 326 -9.35 -6.11 -13.25
CA GLU A 326 -10.03 -7.39 -13.01
C GLU A 326 -9.71 -8.37 -14.15
N LEU A 327 -9.23 -9.55 -13.77
CA LEU A 327 -8.93 -10.64 -14.71
C LEU A 327 -10.12 -11.60 -14.81
N SER A 328 -10.24 -12.32 -15.94
CA SER A 328 -11.21 -13.40 -16.03
C SER A 328 -10.84 -14.54 -15.08
N THR A 329 -11.86 -15.29 -14.64
CA THR A 329 -11.67 -16.46 -13.75
C THR A 329 -10.72 -17.48 -14.38
N GLU A 330 -10.82 -17.70 -15.70
CA GLU A 330 -9.96 -18.63 -16.47
C GLU A 330 -8.50 -18.16 -16.45
N SER A 331 -8.27 -16.84 -16.61
CA SER A 331 -6.93 -16.27 -16.56
C SER A 331 -6.32 -16.43 -15.16
N VAL A 332 -7.06 -16.12 -14.11
CA VAL A 332 -6.61 -16.31 -12.72
C VAL A 332 -6.25 -17.77 -12.46
N GLN A 333 -7.11 -18.71 -12.86
CA GLN A 333 -6.84 -20.15 -12.68
C GLN A 333 -5.62 -20.61 -13.47
N LEU A 334 -5.41 -20.11 -14.71
CA LEU A 334 -4.25 -20.44 -15.51
C LEU A 334 -2.96 -19.90 -14.87
N ARG A 335 -2.96 -18.65 -14.44
CA ARG A 335 -1.82 -18.01 -13.77
C ARG A 335 -1.45 -18.76 -12.49
N ARG A 336 -2.41 -19.09 -11.63
CA ARG A 336 -2.19 -19.88 -10.40
C ARG A 336 -1.56 -21.24 -10.71
N ARG A 337 -2.03 -21.95 -11.74
CA ARG A 337 -1.44 -23.23 -12.18
C ARG A 337 0.00 -23.06 -12.66
N ILE A 338 0.28 -21.99 -13.41
CA ILE A 338 1.64 -21.68 -13.85
C ILE A 338 2.56 -21.47 -12.65
N ILE A 339 2.16 -20.61 -11.70
CA ILE A 339 2.96 -20.34 -10.50
C ILE A 339 3.23 -21.61 -9.71
N SER A 340 2.21 -22.43 -9.45
CA SER A 340 2.37 -23.67 -8.67
C SER A 340 3.30 -24.70 -9.32
N THR A 341 3.54 -24.58 -10.63
CA THR A 341 4.46 -25.49 -11.33
C THR A 341 5.91 -25.00 -11.39
N LEU A 342 6.17 -23.71 -11.10
CA LEU A 342 7.51 -23.13 -11.25
C LEU A 342 8.53 -23.76 -10.30
N ALA A 343 8.15 -24.13 -9.09
CA ALA A 343 9.01 -24.80 -8.14
C ALA A 343 9.61 -26.12 -8.68
N ASN A 344 8.98 -26.74 -9.66
CA ASN A 344 9.50 -27.97 -10.30
C ASN A 344 10.66 -27.72 -11.26
N PHE A 345 11.00 -26.44 -11.56
CA PHE A 345 12.07 -26.04 -12.46
C PHE A 345 13.23 -25.34 -11.76
N GLN A 346 13.21 -25.22 -10.43
CA GLN A 346 14.30 -24.64 -9.60
C GLN A 346 15.54 -25.52 -9.58
#